data_c8659074bf8e705c9f2ee2f3bc35939d
#
_entry.id   c8659074bf8e705c9f2ee2f3bc35939d
#
_cell.length_a   1.000
_cell.length_b   1.000
_cell.length_c   1.000
_cell.angle_alpha   90.00
_cell.angle_beta   90.00
_cell.angle_gamma   90.00
#
_symmetry.space_group_name_H-M   'P 1'
#
loop_
_entity.id
_entity.type
_entity.pdbx_description
1 polymer ?
#
loop_
_entity_poly.entity_id
_entity_poly.type
_entity_poly.pdbx_seq_one_letter_code
_entity_poly.pdbx_strand_id
1 'polypeptide(L)'
;MAGSYAVFIDAAGLIWDATLNQTVSAKNSNKFYRVQLLVDKSGNFKTWTRWGRVGEIGQFAVLGDGDFSSAQREFQKKFKDKSGLSWDNKLDPPKKGKYTFIERNYEEDSDEDDDNDDGVTKKTKQDKPKVESGLPVQVQNLMSFIFNQNHFMSAMASMDYDAQKLPLGKLSKRTLRTGFLILKELAELIATPNLAATKYDTSYNTAAEDLSNQYFTTIPHSFGRNRPPVLNSDQHIKKEIELLEALTDMEVANGIMKEAKDADTIHQLDRQFQSLGMEEMTPCTFPLPTLLIYRLFTFISVSHVADH
;
A
#
# COMPACT_ATOMS: atom_id res chain seq x y z
N MET A 1 20.42 -1.09 15.02
CA MET A 1 19.35 -1.91 15.63
C MET A 1 18.68 -2.88 14.63
N ALA A 2 18.76 -2.69 13.34
CA ALA A 2 18.07 -3.52 12.35
C ALA A 2 18.51 -5.01 12.29
N GLY A 3 19.62 -5.42 12.86
CA GLY A 3 20.10 -6.80 12.80
C GLY A 3 19.78 -7.71 14.00
N SER A 4 19.21 -7.18 15.08
CA SER A 4 19.01 -7.93 16.32
C SER A 4 17.57 -8.08 16.80
N TYR A 5 16.63 -7.29 16.28
CA TYR A 5 15.22 -7.29 16.67
C TYR A 5 14.29 -7.59 15.49
N ALA A 6 13.25 -8.39 15.74
CA ALA A 6 12.13 -8.64 14.82
C ALA A 6 10.84 -8.08 15.38
N VAL A 7 9.85 -7.80 14.52
CA VAL A 7 8.50 -7.45 14.95
C VAL A 7 7.87 -8.68 15.62
N PHE A 8 7.29 -8.48 16.79
CA PHE A 8 6.64 -9.55 17.51
C PHE A 8 5.32 -9.96 16.87
N ILE A 9 5.16 -11.26 16.66
CA ILE A 9 3.92 -11.90 16.23
C ILE A 9 3.47 -12.79 17.38
N ASP A 10 2.27 -12.60 17.85
CA ASP A 10 1.75 -13.39 18.96
C ASP A 10 1.28 -14.79 18.53
N ALA A 11 0.88 -15.62 19.50
CA ALA A 11 0.43 -16.99 19.24
C ALA A 11 -0.85 -17.09 18.39
N ALA A 12 -1.62 -16.00 18.28
CA ALA A 12 -2.79 -15.91 17.41
C ALA A 12 -2.44 -15.42 15.98
N GLY A 13 -1.16 -15.16 15.69
CA GLY A 13 -0.72 -14.62 14.43
C GLY A 13 -0.88 -13.11 14.29
N LEU A 14 -1.25 -12.41 15.36
CA LEU A 14 -1.37 -10.95 15.33
C LEU A 14 0.00 -10.29 15.31
N ILE A 15 0.23 -9.49 14.30
CA ILE A 15 1.46 -8.71 14.13
C ILE A 15 1.35 -7.42 14.94
N TRP A 16 2.27 -7.20 15.89
CA TRP A 16 2.29 -6.01 16.74
C TRP A 16 3.04 -4.85 16.07
N ASP A 17 2.48 -4.40 14.95
CA ASP A 17 2.94 -3.26 14.15
C ASP A 17 1.75 -2.36 13.82
N ALA A 18 1.80 -1.11 14.21
CA ALA A 18 0.75 -0.14 13.92
C ALA A 18 1.32 1.07 13.21
N THR A 19 0.74 1.36 12.06
CA THR A 19 0.99 2.57 11.28
C THR A 19 -0.21 3.49 11.41
N LEU A 20 0.04 4.73 11.78
CA LEU A 20 -0.96 5.77 12.00
C LEU A 20 -0.64 6.98 11.13
N ASN A 21 -1.65 7.60 10.53
CA ASN A 21 -1.48 8.79 9.72
C ASN A 21 -2.47 9.89 10.10
N GLN A 22 -2.09 11.14 9.85
CA GLN A 22 -2.94 12.30 10.04
C GLN A 22 -2.56 13.42 9.07
N THR A 23 -3.53 13.87 8.28
CA THR A 23 -3.40 15.02 7.38
C THR A 23 -4.38 16.10 7.79
N VAL A 24 -3.88 17.34 7.91
CA VAL A 24 -4.68 18.54 8.18
C VAL A 24 -4.17 19.66 7.28
N SER A 25 -4.86 19.91 6.18
CA SER A 25 -4.48 20.86 5.14
C SER A 25 -4.34 22.29 5.69
N ALA A 26 -5.32 22.77 6.46
CA ALA A 26 -5.30 24.11 7.06
C ALA A 26 -4.00 24.41 7.85
N LYS A 27 -3.40 23.38 8.48
CA LYS A 27 -2.20 23.49 9.31
C LYS A 27 -0.91 23.10 8.58
N ASN A 28 -0.94 22.82 7.29
CA ASN A 28 0.16 22.19 6.54
C ASN A 28 0.75 20.98 7.28
N SER A 29 -0.12 20.18 7.86
CA SER A 29 0.24 18.99 8.65
C SER A 29 -0.04 17.73 7.86
N ASN A 30 0.98 16.90 7.65
CA ASN A 30 0.91 15.59 7.00
C ASN A 30 1.89 14.67 7.73
N LYS A 31 1.40 13.93 8.71
CA LYS A 31 2.22 13.26 9.72
C LYS A 31 1.93 11.78 9.78
N PHE A 32 2.98 10.99 9.96
CA PHE A 32 2.88 9.59 10.32
C PHE A 32 3.36 9.34 11.75
N TYR A 33 2.87 8.27 12.33
CA TYR A 33 3.35 7.68 13.58
C TYR A 33 3.32 6.17 13.45
N ARG A 34 4.44 5.50 13.70
CA ARG A 34 4.55 4.04 13.69
C ARG A 34 4.92 3.57 15.08
N VAL A 35 4.30 2.51 15.55
CA VAL A 35 4.65 1.84 16.79
C VAL A 35 4.74 0.35 16.55
N GLN A 36 5.83 -0.27 17.03
CA GLN A 36 6.10 -1.69 16.87
C GLN A 36 6.51 -2.29 18.21
N LEU A 37 6.01 -3.48 18.53
CA LEU A 37 6.52 -4.31 19.57
C LEU A 37 7.59 -5.23 18.97
N LEU A 38 8.80 -5.13 19.48
CA LEU A 38 9.97 -5.82 18.95
C LEU A 38 10.46 -6.87 19.95
N VAL A 39 11.00 -7.97 19.45
CA VAL A 39 11.65 -9.02 20.22
C VAL A 39 13.02 -9.35 19.64
N ASP A 40 14.02 -9.54 20.48
CA ASP A 40 15.35 -10.02 20.07
C ASP A 40 15.46 -11.55 20.22
N LYS A 41 16.59 -12.10 19.73
CA LYS A 41 16.88 -13.56 19.83
C LYS A 41 17.00 -14.08 21.26
N SER A 42 17.25 -13.19 22.23
CA SER A 42 17.39 -13.53 23.66
C SER A 42 16.05 -13.42 24.41
N GLY A 43 14.95 -13.08 23.72
CA GLY A 43 13.63 -12.92 24.33
C GLY A 43 13.42 -11.57 25.04
N ASN A 44 14.25 -10.56 24.78
CA ASN A 44 14.01 -9.22 25.31
C ASN A 44 13.06 -8.46 24.41
N PHE A 45 12.10 -7.76 25.00
CA PHE A 45 11.06 -6.99 24.31
C PHE A 45 11.30 -5.49 24.44
N LYS A 46 11.04 -4.77 23.35
CA LYS A 46 11.06 -3.30 23.29
C LYS A 46 9.89 -2.79 22.48
N THR A 47 9.42 -1.61 22.80
CA THR A 47 8.51 -0.87 21.93
C THR A 47 9.29 0.20 21.19
N TRP A 48 9.32 0.09 19.88
CA TRP A 48 9.93 1.07 19.00
C TRP A 48 8.84 1.98 18.43
N THR A 49 9.11 3.28 18.43
CA THR A 49 8.22 4.28 17.83
C THR A 49 8.99 5.14 16.86
N ARG A 50 8.35 5.50 15.74
CA ARG A 50 8.89 6.43 14.73
C ARG A 50 7.81 7.40 14.29
N TRP A 51 8.15 8.67 14.17
CA TRP A 51 7.19 9.70 13.77
C TRP A 51 7.86 10.82 12.99
N GLY A 52 7.07 11.50 12.16
CA GLY A 52 7.55 12.60 11.34
C GLY A 52 6.52 13.06 10.33
N ARG A 53 6.97 13.83 9.34
CA ARG A 53 6.21 14.17 8.17
C ARG A 53 6.22 12.99 7.21
N VAL A 54 5.10 12.72 6.54
CA VAL A 54 5.02 11.65 5.53
C VAL A 54 6.04 11.91 4.42
N GLY A 55 6.81 10.88 4.06
CA GLY A 55 7.92 10.97 3.10
C GLY A 55 9.28 11.34 3.70
N GLU A 56 9.35 11.63 5.02
CA GLU A 56 10.60 11.96 5.71
C GLU A 56 11.07 10.82 6.62
N ILE A 57 12.38 10.77 6.91
CA ILE A 57 12.94 9.77 7.83
C ILE A 57 12.29 9.87 9.22
N GLY A 58 12.03 11.08 9.70
CA GLY A 58 11.44 11.34 11.01
C GLY A 58 12.38 11.04 12.17
N GLN A 59 11.80 11.03 13.38
CA GLN A 59 12.45 10.73 14.65
C GLN A 59 11.99 9.37 15.18
N PHE A 60 12.74 8.78 16.09
CA PHE A 60 12.36 7.53 16.73
C PHE A 60 12.68 7.52 18.23
N ALA A 61 12.03 6.62 18.96
CA ALA A 61 12.34 6.31 20.35
C ALA A 61 12.16 4.81 20.62
N VAL A 62 12.90 4.31 21.58
CA VAL A 62 12.81 2.93 22.08
C VAL A 62 12.35 2.98 23.54
N LEU A 63 11.33 2.21 23.89
CA LEU A 63 10.67 2.18 25.19
C LEU A 63 10.64 0.75 25.74
N GLY A 64 10.43 0.62 27.03
CA GLY A 64 10.41 -0.68 27.73
C GLY A 64 11.77 -1.06 28.28
N ASP A 65 11.77 -1.94 29.27
CA ASP A 65 12.94 -2.38 30.06
C ASP A 65 13.48 -3.75 29.67
N GLY A 66 12.84 -4.42 28.71
CA GLY A 66 13.17 -5.79 28.26
C GLY A 66 12.07 -6.80 28.55
N ASP A 67 11.18 -6.50 29.48
CA ASP A 67 10.04 -7.34 29.80
C ASP A 67 8.91 -7.17 28.78
N PHE A 68 8.20 -8.28 28.45
CA PHE A 68 7.08 -8.30 27.53
C PHE A 68 5.94 -7.40 28.00
N SER A 69 5.52 -7.52 29.27
CA SER A 69 4.39 -6.76 29.80
C SER A 69 4.64 -5.25 29.79
N SER A 70 5.89 -4.86 30.08
CA SER A 70 6.34 -3.46 30.00
C SER A 70 6.28 -2.93 28.57
N ALA A 71 6.86 -3.67 27.64
CA ALA A 71 6.87 -3.29 26.21
C ALA A 71 5.46 -3.25 25.63
N GLN A 72 4.61 -4.26 25.93
CA GLN A 72 3.21 -4.31 25.50
C GLN A 72 2.41 -3.11 25.98
N ARG A 73 2.55 -2.75 27.28
CA ARG A 73 1.89 -1.59 27.87
C ARG A 73 2.30 -0.28 27.17
N GLU A 74 3.59 -0.11 26.88
CA GLU A 74 4.09 1.07 26.17
C GLU A 74 3.53 1.13 24.73
N PHE A 75 3.47 -0.01 24.02
CA PHE A 75 2.86 -0.10 22.70
C PHE A 75 1.38 0.34 22.74
N GLN A 76 0.57 -0.28 23.59
CA GLN A 76 -0.85 0.02 23.71
C GLN A 76 -1.10 1.48 24.12
N LYS A 77 -0.29 1.99 25.06
CA LYS A 77 -0.35 3.40 25.50
C LYS A 77 -0.07 4.35 24.32
N LYS A 78 1.02 4.14 23.56
CA LYS A 78 1.35 4.99 22.43
C LYS A 78 0.30 4.93 21.34
N PHE A 79 -0.22 3.73 21.04
CA PHE A 79 -1.31 3.58 20.08
C PHE A 79 -2.55 4.37 20.52
N LYS A 80 -2.99 4.21 21.78
CA LYS A 80 -4.17 4.90 22.35
C LYS A 80 -3.98 6.41 22.41
N ASP A 81 -2.82 6.90 22.80
CA ASP A 81 -2.51 8.34 22.88
C ASP A 81 -2.65 9.02 21.50
N LYS A 82 -2.22 8.34 20.44
CA LYS A 82 -2.25 8.86 19.08
C LYS A 82 -3.59 8.66 18.38
N SER A 83 -4.17 7.45 18.42
CA SER A 83 -5.42 7.13 17.73
C SER A 83 -6.66 7.47 18.54
N GLY A 84 -6.55 7.51 19.87
CA GLY A 84 -7.68 7.59 20.80
C GLY A 84 -8.44 6.27 20.94
N LEU A 85 -8.01 5.18 20.27
CA LEU A 85 -8.62 3.85 20.31
C LEU A 85 -7.75 2.89 21.14
N SER A 86 -8.35 1.85 21.72
CA SER A 86 -7.60 0.71 22.25
C SER A 86 -7.03 -0.12 21.09
N TRP A 87 -5.96 -0.89 21.32
CA TRP A 87 -5.38 -1.78 20.32
C TRP A 87 -6.36 -2.83 19.82
N ASP A 88 -7.17 -3.38 20.72
CA ASP A 88 -8.19 -4.38 20.39
C ASP A 88 -9.28 -3.81 19.46
N ASN A 89 -9.57 -2.51 19.59
CA ASN A 89 -10.56 -1.78 18.80
C ASN A 89 -9.91 -0.91 17.72
N LYS A 90 -8.75 -1.31 17.20
CA LYS A 90 -7.98 -0.53 16.20
C LYS A 90 -8.72 -0.28 14.88
N LEU A 91 -9.74 -1.10 14.60
CA LEU A 91 -10.57 -1.01 13.38
C LEU A 91 -11.86 -0.20 13.58
N ASP A 92 -12.12 0.31 14.78
CA ASP A 92 -13.24 1.20 15.03
C ASP A 92 -13.11 2.51 14.23
N PRO A 93 -14.22 3.24 14.02
CA PRO A 93 -14.19 4.51 13.32
C PRO A 93 -13.16 5.47 13.91
N PRO A 94 -12.39 6.18 13.06
CA PRO A 94 -11.37 7.11 13.51
C PRO A 94 -11.94 8.25 14.37
N LYS A 95 -11.22 8.67 15.40
CA LYS A 95 -11.62 9.80 16.24
C LYS A 95 -11.19 11.12 15.63
N LYS A 96 -12.10 12.10 15.59
CA LYS A 96 -11.83 13.45 15.07
C LYS A 96 -10.60 14.06 15.77
N GLY A 97 -9.68 14.60 14.98
CA GLY A 97 -8.47 15.25 15.48
C GLY A 97 -7.35 14.30 15.95
N LYS A 98 -7.55 13.01 15.85
CA LYS A 98 -6.55 11.97 16.16
C LYS A 98 -5.96 11.38 14.88
N TYR A 99 -4.90 10.59 15.04
CA TYR A 99 -4.35 9.79 13.95
C TYR A 99 -5.29 8.62 13.61
N THR A 100 -5.39 8.29 12.34
CA THR A 100 -6.11 7.11 11.87
C THR A 100 -5.15 5.93 11.72
N PHE A 101 -5.56 4.76 12.19
CA PHE A 101 -4.83 3.51 11.96
C PHE A 101 -4.97 3.10 10.50
N ILE A 102 -3.84 2.84 9.85
CA ILE A 102 -3.75 2.37 8.47
C ILE A 102 -3.48 0.88 8.50
N GLU A 103 -4.45 0.09 8.07
CA GLU A 103 -4.28 -1.35 7.94
C GLU A 103 -3.37 -1.65 6.74
N ARG A 104 -2.32 -2.45 7.01
CA ARG A 104 -1.30 -2.83 6.03
C ARG A 104 -1.49 -4.28 5.63
N ASN A 105 -1.16 -4.60 4.40
CA ASN A 105 -0.96 -5.96 3.97
C ASN A 105 0.46 -6.40 4.37
N TYR A 106 0.55 -7.44 5.20
CA TYR A 106 1.81 -8.05 5.65
C TYR A 106 2.11 -9.37 4.90
N GLU A 107 1.38 -9.67 3.84
CA GLU A 107 1.75 -10.79 2.99
C GLU A 107 3.15 -10.54 2.45
N GLU A 108 4.08 -11.44 2.79
CA GLU A 108 5.49 -11.31 2.45
C GLU A 108 5.68 -11.24 0.94
N ASP A 109 6.29 -10.16 0.46
CA ASP A 109 7.05 -10.21 -0.78
C ASP A 109 8.34 -10.97 -0.47
N SER A 110 8.43 -12.19 -0.92
CA SER A 110 9.61 -13.04 -0.72
C SER A 110 10.85 -12.60 -1.49
N ASP A 111 10.88 -11.38 -2.04
CA ASP A 111 12.02 -10.80 -2.76
C ASP A 111 12.12 -9.28 -2.57
N GLU A 112 12.30 -8.79 -1.35
CA GLU A 112 13.22 -7.66 -1.19
C GLU A 112 14.61 -8.27 -1.10
N ASP A 113 15.21 -8.58 -2.24
CA ASP A 113 16.65 -8.66 -2.35
C ASP A 113 17.20 -7.31 -1.90
N ASP A 114 17.74 -7.32 -0.70
CA ASP A 114 18.54 -6.25 -0.10
C ASP A 114 19.82 -6.09 -0.94
N ASP A 115 19.71 -5.41 -2.10
CA ASP A 115 20.84 -4.96 -2.92
C ASP A 115 21.58 -3.82 -2.22
N ASN A 116 21.97 -4.05 -0.96
CA ASN A 116 23.12 -3.40 -0.36
C ASN A 116 24.25 -4.43 -0.27
N ASP A 117 24.92 -4.58 -1.42
CA ASP A 117 26.21 -5.25 -1.52
C ASP A 117 27.25 -4.54 -0.64
N ASP A 118 27.64 -5.20 0.45
CA ASP A 118 29.00 -5.16 0.96
C ASP A 118 29.40 -6.56 1.39
N GLY A 119 30.10 -7.19 0.50
CA GLY A 119 31.03 -8.30 0.55
C GLY A 119 30.83 -9.42 1.57
N VAL A 120 30.85 -10.66 1.01
CA VAL A 120 31.28 -11.95 1.60
C VAL A 120 30.15 -12.89 2.02
N THR A 121 30.14 -13.96 1.24
CA THR A 121 29.59 -15.33 1.36
C THR A 121 28.30 -15.62 0.63
N LYS A 122 28.49 -15.98 -0.67
CA LYS A 122 27.52 -16.78 -1.45
C LYS A 122 27.24 -18.11 -0.73
N LYS A 123 26.05 -18.23 -0.11
CA LYS A 123 25.45 -19.53 0.13
C LYS A 123 24.96 -20.07 -1.21
N THR A 124 25.54 -21.13 -1.69
CA THR A 124 25.13 -21.93 -2.85
C THR A 124 23.66 -22.30 -2.71
N LYS A 125 22.77 -21.61 -3.46
CA LYS A 125 21.42 -22.12 -3.73
C LYS A 125 21.63 -23.38 -4.59
N GLN A 126 21.10 -24.51 -4.13
CA GLN A 126 21.05 -25.73 -4.93
C GLN A 126 20.29 -25.42 -6.23
N ASP A 127 20.91 -25.72 -7.38
CA ASP A 127 20.30 -25.62 -8.70
C ASP A 127 19.06 -26.53 -8.76
N LYS A 128 17.87 -25.96 -8.57
CA LYS A 128 16.63 -26.62 -8.97
C LYS A 128 16.60 -26.66 -10.50
N PRO A 129 16.11 -27.74 -11.12
CA PRO A 129 16.03 -27.82 -12.59
C PRO A 129 15.22 -26.63 -13.11
N LYS A 130 15.83 -25.86 -14.01
CA LYS A 130 15.22 -24.68 -14.61
C LYS A 130 14.14 -25.16 -15.60
N VAL A 131 12.87 -25.05 -15.19
CA VAL A 131 11.74 -25.33 -16.08
C VAL A 131 11.76 -24.26 -17.18
N GLU A 132 11.77 -24.68 -18.48
CA GLU A 132 11.70 -23.75 -19.59
C GLU A 132 10.25 -23.33 -19.84
N SER A 133 10.04 -22.05 -20.26
CA SER A 133 8.71 -21.55 -20.60
C SER A 133 8.22 -22.13 -21.92
N GLY A 134 6.99 -22.59 -21.96
CA GLY A 134 6.31 -23.02 -23.19
C GLY A 134 5.77 -21.86 -24.06
N LEU A 135 5.83 -20.62 -23.56
CA LEU A 135 5.32 -19.46 -24.28
C LEU A 135 6.28 -19.00 -25.37
N PRO A 136 5.78 -18.45 -26.49
CA PRO A 136 6.60 -17.75 -27.48
C PRO A 136 7.37 -16.59 -26.84
N VAL A 137 8.60 -16.33 -27.30
CA VAL A 137 9.51 -15.30 -26.74
C VAL A 137 8.85 -13.93 -26.64
N GLN A 138 8.02 -13.56 -27.63
CA GLN A 138 7.29 -12.28 -27.63
C GLN A 138 6.29 -12.20 -26.47
N VAL A 139 5.63 -13.31 -26.12
CA VAL A 139 4.70 -13.40 -24.99
C VAL A 139 5.47 -13.39 -23.67
N GLN A 140 6.62 -14.10 -23.59
CA GLN A 140 7.49 -14.04 -22.42
C GLN A 140 7.95 -12.61 -22.13
N ASN A 141 8.36 -11.86 -23.17
CA ASN A 141 8.75 -10.44 -23.04
C ASN A 141 7.58 -9.58 -22.55
N LEU A 142 6.37 -9.81 -23.07
CA LEU A 142 5.18 -9.10 -22.66
C LEU A 142 4.83 -9.40 -21.19
N MET A 143 4.87 -10.67 -20.77
CA MET A 143 4.62 -11.05 -19.37
C MET A 143 5.66 -10.44 -18.43
N SER A 144 6.95 -10.51 -18.80
CA SER A 144 8.01 -9.85 -18.04
C SER A 144 7.84 -8.34 -17.92
N PHE A 145 7.28 -7.69 -18.93
CA PHE A 145 6.96 -6.26 -18.90
C PHE A 145 5.75 -5.96 -18.02
N ILE A 146 4.64 -6.71 -18.16
CA ILE A 146 3.40 -6.52 -17.38
C ILE A 146 3.66 -6.73 -15.88
N PHE A 147 4.41 -7.77 -15.51
CA PHE A 147 4.67 -8.12 -14.12
C PHE A 147 5.98 -7.53 -13.57
N ASN A 148 6.47 -6.43 -14.16
CA ASN A 148 7.67 -5.73 -13.69
C ASN A 148 7.31 -4.72 -12.59
N GLN A 149 7.69 -5.03 -11.35
CA GLN A 149 7.44 -4.16 -10.19
C GLN A 149 8.02 -2.76 -10.35
N ASN A 150 9.17 -2.61 -11.00
CA ASN A 150 9.80 -1.30 -11.20
C ASN A 150 8.95 -0.36 -12.06
N HIS A 151 8.21 -0.89 -13.05
CA HIS A 151 7.30 -0.08 -13.85
C HIS A 151 6.11 0.43 -13.02
N PHE A 152 5.53 -0.42 -12.17
CA PHE A 152 4.46 -0.01 -11.25
C PHE A 152 4.93 1.06 -10.26
N MET A 153 6.11 0.86 -9.65
CA MET A 153 6.70 1.84 -8.72
C MET A 153 6.97 3.19 -9.39
N SER A 154 7.48 3.17 -10.62
CA SER A 154 7.72 4.39 -11.40
C SER A 154 6.42 5.13 -11.76
N ALA A 155 5.39 4.39 -12.17
CA ALA A 155 4.07 4.97 -12.45
C ALA A 155 3.45 5.62 -11.21
N MET A 156 3.50 4.97 -10.05
CA MET A 156 3.00 5.53 -8.79
C MET A 156 3.78 6.76 -8.34
N ALA A 157 5.11 6.77 -8.51
CA ALA A 157 5.94 7.93 -8.19
C ALA A 157 5.54 9.17 -9.01
N SER A 158 5.11 8.98 -10.27
CA SER A 158 4.60 10.07 -11.12
C SER A 158 3.26 10.64 -10.65
N MET A 159 2.53 9.91 -9.81
CA MET A 159 1.24 10.33 -9.22
C MET A 159 1.39 10.93 -7.80
N ASP A 160 2.59 11.38 -7.41
CA ASP A 160 2.93 11.86 -6.06
C ASP A 160 2.82 10.79 -4.95
N TYR A 161 2.61 9.53 -5.32
CA TYR A 161 2.63 8.38 -4.42
C TYR A 161 3.98 7.66 -4.54
N ASP A 162 4.82 7.79 -3.53
CA ASP A 162 6.12 7.14 -3.48
C ASP A 162 6.09 6.05 -2.40
N ALA A 163 5.84 4.82 -2.83
CA ALA A 163 5.77 3.68 -1.91
C ALA A 163 7.11 3.41 -1.18
N GLN A 164 8.25 3.82 -1.75
CA GLN A 164 9.56 3.68 -1.09
C GLN A 164 9.77 4.75 -0.02
N LYS A 165 9.28 5.96 -0.25
CA LYS A 165 9.36 7.06 0.75
C LYS A 165 8.27 6.95 1.81
N LEU A 166 7.20 6.23 1.54
CA LEU A 166 6.14 6.06 2.52
C LEU A 166 6.56 4.99 3.53
N PRO A 167 6.75 5.33 4.82
CA PRO A 167 7.08 4.33 5.84
C PRO A 167 5.90 3.39 6.15
N LEU A 168 4.90 3.35 5.28
CA LEU A 168 3.58 2.78 5.53
C LEU A 168 3.40 1.38 4.92
N GLY A 169 4.32 0.93 4.04
CA GLY A 169 4.18 -0.36 3.35
C GLY A 169 2.94 -0.43 2.44
N LYS A 170 2.54 -1.62 2.04
CA LYS A 170 1.37 -1.85 1.19
C LYS A 170 0.07 -1.61 1.95
N LEU A 171 -0.86 -0.92 1.34
CA LEU A 171 -2.19 -0.67 1.89
C LEU A 171 -3.06 -1.93 1.75
N SER A 172 -3.90 -2.22 2.75
CA SER A 172 -4.87 -3.31 2.64
C SER A 172 -6.01 -2.98 1.68
N LYS A 173 -6.67 -4.01 1.13
CA LYS A 173 -7.91 -3.86 0.31
C LYS A 173 -8.97 -3.02 1.01
N ARG A 174 -9.11 -3.19 2.33
CA ARG A 174 -10.03 -2.40 3.14
C ARG A 174 -9.67 -0.92 3.12
N THR A 175 -8.39 -0.58 3.25
CA THR A 175 -7.90 0.80 3.21
C THR A 175 -8.16 1.42 1.84
N LEU A 176 -7.85 0.72 0.74
CA LEU A 176 -8.12 1.17 -0.63
C LEU A 176 -9.62 1.40 -0.85
N ARG A 177 -10.48 0.45 -0.44
CA ARG A 177 -11.95 0.61 -0.52
C ARG A 177 -12.43 1.84 0.25
N THR A 178 -11.88 2.10 1.43
CA THR A 178 -12.24 3.30 2.21
C THR A 178 -11.83 4.56 1.46
N GLY A 179 -10.66 4.58 0.81
CA GLY A 179 -10.24 5.67 -0.06
C GLY A 179 -11.23 5.96 -1.19
N PHE A 180 -11.67 4.92 -1.92
CA PHE A 180 -12.69 5.07 -2.97
C PHE A 180 -14.02 5.63 -2.43
N LEU A 181 -14.47 5.18 -1.25
CA LEU A 181 -15.70 5.71 -0.65
C LEU A 181 -15.60 7.19 -0.32
N ILE A 182 -14.45 7.65 0.17
CA ILE A 182 -14.23 9.08 0.45
C ILE A 182 -14.18 9.89 -0.86
N LEU A 183 -13.51 9.38 -1.91
CA LEU A 183 -13.52 10.04 -3.23
C LEU A 183 -14.93 10.11 -3.83
N LYS A 184 -15.74 9.07 -3.64
CA LYS A 184 -17.16 9.10 -4.04
C LYS A 184 -17.92 10.21 -3.31
N GLU A 185 -17.76 10.35 -2.00
CA GLU A 185 -18.39 11.43 -1.23
C GLU A 185 -17.92 12.82 -1.69
N LEU A 186 -16.65 12.97 -2.02
CA LEU A 186 -16.10 14.21 -2.61
C LEU A 186 -16.72 14.50 -3.97
N ALA A 187 -16.83 13.51 -4.86
CA ALA A 187 -17.46 13.68 -6.17
C ALA A 187 -18.95 14.07 -6.03
N GLU A 188 -19.68 13.45 -5.11
CA GLU A 188 -21.07 13.83 -4.80
C GLU A 188 -21.17 15.27 -4.29
N LEU A 189 -20.25 15.69 -3.42
CA LEU A 189 -20.21 17.07 -2.90
C LEU A 189 -19.89 18.10 -4.01
N ILE A 190 -18.97 17.78 -4.93
CA ILE A 190 -18.63 18.64 -6.07
C ILE A 190 -19.82 18.78 -7.02
N ALA A 191 -20.49 17.66 -7.34
CA ALA A 191 -21.68 17.66 -8.21
C ALA A 191 -22.88 18.36 -7.57
N THR A 192 -22.99 18.30 -6.23
CA THR A 192 -24.13 18.85 -5.49
C THR A 192 -23.64 19.64 -4.28
N PRO A 193 -23.16 20.90 -4.46
CA PRO A 193 -22.56 21.71 -3.39
C PRO A 193 -23.45 21.95 -2.17
N ASN A 194 -24.78 21.90 -2.35
CA ASN A 194 -25.76 22.05 -1.26
C ASN A 194 -25.66 20.92 -0.21
N LEU A 195 -25.05 19.78 -0.53
CA LEU A 195 -24.78 18.71 0.43
C LEU A 195 -23.89 19.20 1.59
N ALA A 196 -23.08 20.22 1.39
CA ALA A 196 -22.27 20.82 2.45
C ALA A 196 -23.15 21.30 3.61
N ALA A 197 -24.24 21.96 3.32
CA ALA A 197 -25.19 22.45 4.34
C ALA A 197 -26.12 21.32 4.84
N THR A 198 -26.62 20.44 3.95
CA THR A 198 -27.65 19.46 4.31
C THR A 198 -27.12 18.19 4.96
N LYS A 199 -25.94 17.70 4.52
CA LYS A 199 -25.34 16.45 5.03
C LYS A 199 -24.24 16.70 6.06
N TYR A 200 -23.44 17.77 5.88
CA TYR A 200 -22.27 18.03 6.69
C TYR A 200 -22.42 19.21 7.66
N ASP A 201 -23.53 19.94 7.60
CA ASP A 201 -23.83 21.13 8.45
C ASP A 201 -22.69 22.15 8.46
N THR A 202 -22.12 22.42 7.27
CA THR A 202 -20.97 23.33 7.13
C THR A 202 -20.91 23.98 5.74
N SER A 203 -19.90 24.84 5.51
CA SER A 203 -19.65 25.41 4.19
C SER A 203 -19.06 24.41 3.23
N TYR A 204 -19.26 24.61 1.91
CA TYR A 204 -18.67 23.78 0.85
C TYR A 204 -17.16 23.65 1.00
N ASN A 205 -16.44 24.74 1.22
CA ASN A 205 -14.98 24.74 1.35
C ASN A 205 -14.53 23.92 2.56
N THR A 206 -15.24 24.03 3.68
CA THR A 206 -14.92 23.27 4.90
C THR A 206 -15.21 21.78 4.69
N ALA A 207 -16.35 21.42 4.09
CA ALA A 207 -16.67 20.03 3.80
C ALA A 207 -15.68 19.39 2.83
N ALA A 208 -15.31 20.09 1.75
CA ALA A 208 -14.31 19.64 0.80
C ALA A 208 -12.91 19.47 1.45
N GLU A 209 -12.51 20.40 2.32
CA GLU A 209 -11.25 20.30 3.07
C GLU A 209 -11.27 19.12 4.05
N ASP A 210 -12.35 18.92 4.81
CA ASP A 210 -12.48 17.83 5.78
C ASP A 210 -12.44 16.46 5.08
N LEU A 211 -13.17 16.28 3.97
CA LEU A 211 -13.14 15.06 3.18
C LEU A 211 -11.76 14.83 2.53
N SER A 212 -11.10 15.87 2.02
CA SER A 212 -9.75 15.77 1.48
C SER A 212 -8.75 15.36 2.57
N ASN A 213 -8.88 15.92 3.77
CA ASN A 213 -8.06 15.53 4.93
C ASN A 213 -8.30 14.06 5.31
N GLN A 214 -9.55 13.58 5.26
CA GLN A 214 -9.87 12.18 5.51
C GLN A 214 -9.26 11.27 4.45
N TYR A 215 -9.35 11.66 3.16
CA TYR A 215 -8.76 10.91 2.06
C TYR A 215 -7.23 10.79 2.23
N PHE A 216 -6.50 11.90 2.36
CA PHE A 216 -5.05 11.89 2.54
C PHE A 216 -4.57 11.32 3.88
N THR A 217 -5.44 11.25 4.87
CA THR A 217 -5.18 10.51 6.11
C THR A 217 -5.28 9.01 5.88
N THR A 218 -6.23 8.54 5.07
CA THR A 218 -6.46 7.13 4.75
C THR A 218 -5.47 6.62 3.71
N ILE A 219 -5.22 7.41 2.67
CA ILE A 219 -4.28 7.13 1.57
C ILE A 219 -3.12 8.14 1.67
N PRO A 220 -2.04 7.78 2.36
CA PRO A 220 -0.98 8.73 2.64
C PRO A 220 -0.22 9.14 1.39
N HIS A 221 0.01 10.43 1.24
CA HIS A 221 0.78 11.03 0.13
C HIS A 221 2.00 11.79 0.65
N SER A 222 3.06 11.83 -0.13
CA SER A 222 4.27 12.59 0.18
C SER A 222 4.20 13.96 -0.51
N PHE A 223 3.76 14.98 0.22
CA PHE A 223 3.70 16.36 -0.29
C PHE A 223 5.00 17.16 -0.09
N GLY A 224 6.07 16.51 0.41
CA GLY A 224 7.27 17.23 0.79
C GLY A 224 6.95 18.34 1.81
N ARG A 225 7.39 19.57 1.54
CA ARG A 225 7.08 20.75 2.37
C ARG A 225 5.80 21.48 1.97
N ASN A 226 5.18 21.06 0.85
CA ASN A 226 3.97 21.69 0.35
C ASN A 226 2.77 21.39 1.24
N ARG A 227 1.79 22.27 1.19
CA ARG A 227 0.51 22.09 1.85
C ARG A 227 -0.28 20.99 1.13
N PRO A 228 -0.87 20.03 1.86
CA PRO A 228 -1.79 19.06 1.26
C PRO A 228 -2.90 19.79 0.50
N PRO A 229 -3.19 19.42 -0.75
CA PRO A 229 -4.21 20.08 -1.55
C PRO A 229 -5.63 19.79 -1.01
N VAL A 230 -6.58 20.62 -1.42
CA VAL A 230 -8.00 20.33 -1.25
C VAL A 230 -8.54 19.80 -2.57
N LEU A 231 -9.15 18.62 -2.53
CA LEU A 231 -9.74 17.95 -3.69
C LEU A 231 -11.14 18.55 -3.96
N ASN A 232 -11.21 19.59 -4.77
CA ASN A 232 -12.41 20.38 -5.02
C ASN A 232 -12.79 20.50 -6.51
N SER A 233 -12.23 19.63 -7.35
CA SER A 233 -12.53 19.57 -8.78
C SER A 233 -12.53 18.14 -9.30
N ASP A 234 -13.28 17.89 -10.38
CA ASP A 234 -13.35 16.59 -11.04
C ASP A 234 -11.96 16.09 -11.50
N GLN A 235 -11.08 17.00 -11.91
CA GLN A 235 -9.71 16.64 -12.31
C GLN A 235 -8.90 16.09 -11.13
N HIS A 236 -9.05 16.69 -9.94
CA HIS A 236 -8.39 16.17 -8.73
C HIS A 236 -8.91 14.78 -8.38
N ILE A 237 -10.24 14.61 -8.41
CA ILE A 237 -10.87 13.31 -8.10
C ILE A 237 -10.42 12.23 -9.09
N LYS A 238 -10.39 12.55 -10.40
CA LYS A 238 -9.96 11.62 -11.44
C LYS A 238 -8.53 11.16 -11.23
N LYS A 239 -7.60 12.08 -10.93
CA LYS A 239 -6.20 11.75 -10.63
C LYS A 239 -6.08 10.77 -9.46
N GLU A 240 -6.84 10.99 -8.40
CA GLU A 240 -6.81 10.15 -7.21
C GLU A 240 -7.48 8.78 -7.44
N ILE A 241 -8.51 8.71 -8.28
CA ILE A 241 -9.11 7.44 -8.71
C ILE A 241 -8.09 6.62 -9.51
N GLU A 242 -7.42 7.24 -10.50
CA GLU A 242 -6.37 6.59 -11.29
C GLU A 242 -5.25 6.03 -10.39
N LEU A 243 -4.87 6.74 -9.33
CA LEU A 243 -3.90 6.26 -8.34
C LEU A 243 -4.44 5.03 -7.59
N LEU A 244 -5.67 5.06 -7.09
CA LEU A 244 -6.25 3.93 -6.35
C LEU A 244 -6.45 2.70 -7.24
N GLU A 245 -6.81 2.89 -8.51
CA GLU A 245 -6.87 1.83 -9.52
C GLU A 245 -5.49 1.20 -9.72
N ALA A 246 -4.44 2.02 -9.93
CA ALA A 246 -3.08 1.54 -10.09
C ALA A 246 -2.58 0.76 -8.85
N LEU A 247 -2.92 1.21 -7.63
CA LEU A 247 -2.59 0.50 -6.39
C LEU A 247 -3.33 -0.84 -6.28
N THR A 248 -4.59 -0.89 -6.73
CA THR A 248 -5.39 -2.12 -6.74
C THR A 248 -4.84 -3.12 -7.76
N ASP A 249 -4.51 -2.66 -8.97
CA ASP A 249 -3.92 -3.49 -10.03
C ASP A 249 -2.56 -4.06 -9.60
N MET A 250 -1.75 -3.27 -8.90
CA MET A 250 -0.49 -3.74 -8.33
C MET A 250 -0.71 -4.83 -7.29
N GLU A 251 -1.73 -4.71 -6.43
CA GLU A 251 -2.04 -5.75 -5.45
C GLU A 251 -2.44 -7.06 -6.14
N VAL A 252 -3.29 -6.99 -7.18
CA VAL A 252 -3.67 -8.15 -8.00
C VAL A 252 -2.45 -8.77 -8.69
N ALA A 253 -1.61 -7.95 -9.33
CA ALA A 253 -0.39 -8.42 -9.99
C ALA A 253 0.57 -9.11 -9.01
N ASN A 254 0.73 -8.58 -7.79
CA ASN A 254 1.54 -9.20 -6.75
C ASN A 254 0.96 -10.54 -6.30
N GLY A 255 -0.37 -10.67 -6.17
CA GLY A 255 -1.04 -11.93 -5.87
C GLY A 255 -0.73 -13.00 -6.93
N ILE A 256 -0.88 -12.65 -8.21
CA ILE A 256 -0.56 -13.53 -9.34
C ILE A 256 0.93 -13.94 -9.34
N MET A 257 1.84 -12.98 -9.10
CA MET A 257 3.27 -13.26 -9.03
C MET A 257 3.63 -14.22 -7.90
N LYS A 258 2.98 -14.10 -6.74
CA LYS A 258 3.19 -14.99 -5.59
C LYS A 258 2.71 -16.40 -5.88
N GLU A 259 1.49 -16.56 -6.35
CA GLU A 259 0.94 -17.87 -6.74
C GLU A 259 1.79 -18.54 -7.83
N ALA A 260 2.37 -17.75 -8.74
CA ALA A 260 3.24 -18.28 -9.80
C ALA A 260 4.59 -18.78 -9.29
N LYS A 261 5.11 -18.29 -8.15
CA LYS A 261 6.39 -18.72 -7.56
C LYS A 261 6.30 -20.03 -6.81
N ASP A 262 5.15 -20.37 -6.24
CA ASP A 262 4.97 -21.51 -5.35
C ASP A 262 4.86 -22.86 -6.07
N ALA A 263 4.87 -22.90 -7.41
CA ALA A 263 4.74 -24.12 -8.18
C ALA A 263 6.06 -24.55 -8.85
N ASP A 264 6.59 -25.65 -8.38
CA ASP A 264 7.82 -26.27 -8.89
C ASP A 264 7.71 -26.91 -10.31
N THR A 265 6.50 -26.98 -10.90
CA THR A 265 6.22 -27.77 -12.12
C THR A 265 6.01 -26.96 -13.40
N ILE A 266 5.70 -25.67 -13.30
CA ILE A 266 5.39 -24.80 -14.44
C ILE A 266 6.27 -23.54 -14.34
N HIS A 267 6.76 -23.09 -15.50
CA HIS A 267 7.55 -21.82 -15.54
C HIS A 267 6.71 -20.64 -15.06
N GLN A 268 7.33 -19.73 -14.30
CA GLN A 268 6.64 -18.58 -13.68
C GLN A 268 5.84 -17.75 -14.70
N LEU A 269 6.42 -17.45 -15.87
CA LEU A 269 5.75 -16.68 -16.92
C LEU A 269 4.53 -17.40 -17.50
N ASP A 270 4.58 -18.74 -17.62
CA ASP A 270 3.47 -19.54 -18.14
C ASP A 270 2.30 -19.49 -17.17
N ARG A 271 2.56 -19.57 -15.88
CA ARG A 271 1.55 -19.47 -14.84
C ARG A 271 0.94 -18.07 -14.78
N GLN A 272 1.75 -17.01 -14.87
CA GLN A 272 1.28 -15.62 -14.95
C GLN A 272 0.36 -15.43 -16.16
N PHE A 273 0.72 -16.02 -17.30
CA PHE A 273 -0.12 -16.00 -18.50
C PHE A 273 -1.45 -16.73 -18.29
N GLN A 274 -1.43 -17.91 -17.69
CA GLN A 274 -2.64 -18.67 -17.34
C GLN A 274 -3.55 -17.89 -16.37
N SER A 275 -2.96 -17.24 -15.35
CA SER A 275 -3.72 -16.44 -14.38
C SER A 275 -4.45 -15.25 -14.98
N LEU A 276 -4.04 -14.79 -16.18
CA LEU A 276 -4.76 -13.75 -16.92
C LEU A 276 -5.97 -14.28 -17.71
N GLY A 277 -6.25 -15.61 -17.66
CA GLY A 277 -7.36 -16.23 -18.42
C GLY A 277 -7.18 -16.17 -19.93
N MET A 278 -5.93 -16.08 -20.40
CA MET A 278 -5.58 -15.92 -21.82
C MET A 278 -5.15 -17.25 -22.47
N GLU A 279 -5.43 -18.37 -21.87
CA GLU A 279 -4.99 -19.71 -22.30
C GLU A 279 -5.45 -20.09 -23.71
N GLU A 280 -6.59 -19.57 -24.14
CA GLU A 280 -7.15 -19.80 -25.48
C GLU A 280 -6.62 -18.80 -26.54
N MET A 281 -5.83 -17.81 -26.15
CA MET A 281 -5.27 -16.82 -27.09
C MET A 281 -4.02 -17.34 -27.77
N THR A 282 -4.03 -17.44 -29.08
CA THR A 282 -2.85 -17.72 -29.88
C THR A 282 -2.16 -16.40 -30.27
N PRO A 283 -0.82 -16.32 -30.15
CA PRO A 283 -0.09 -15.12 -30.57
C PRO A 283 -0.34 -14.84 -32.05
N CYS A 284 -0.75 -13.62 -32.37
CA CYS A 284 -0.93 -13.19 -33.74
C CYS A 284 0.46 -13.01 -34.40
N THR A 285 0.68 -13.70 -35.54
CA THR A 285 1.95 -13.63 -36.30
C THR A 285 2.08 -12.35 -37.14
N PHE A 286 1.06 -11.49 -37.17
CA PHE A 286 1.11 -10.22 -37.87
C PHE A 286 1.73 -9.11 -36.99
N PRO A 287 2.55 -8.21 -37.58
CA PRO A 287 3.01 -7.04 -36.85
C PRO A 287 1.79 -6.19 -36.46
N LEU A 288 1.47 -6.18 -35.18
CA LEU A 288 0.37 -5.36 -34.66
C LEU A 288 0.70 -3.89 -34.84
N PRO A 289 -0.14 -3.09 -35.51
CA PRO A 289 0.02 -1.65 -35.47
C PRO A 289 -0.12 -1.16 -34.04
N THR A 290 0.70 -0.21 -33.65
CA THR A 290 0.84 0.36 -32.28
C THR A 290 -0.49 0.74 -31.60
N LEU A 291 -1.56 0.91 -32.38
CA LEU A 291 -2.91 1.23 -31.91
C LEU A 291 -3.63 0.07 -31.20
N LEU A 292 -3.24 -1.19 -31.42
CA LEU A 292 -3.92 -2.35 -30.81
C LEU A 292 -3.43 -2.63 -29.38
N ILE A 293 -2.24 -2.19 -29.03
CA ILE A 293 -1.70 -2.31 -27.67
C ILE A 293 -2.55 -1.48 -26.69
N TYR A 294 -3.03 -0.30 -27.12
CA TYR A 294 -3.95 0.52 -26.33
C TYR A 294 -5.32 -0.13 -26.10
N ARG A 295 -5.80 -0.96 -27.03
CA ARG A 295 -7.09 -1.68 -26.86
C ARG A 295 -7.02 -2.88 -25.95
N LEU A 296 -5.88 -3.56 -25.82
CA LEU A 296 -5.70 -4.66 -24.87
C LEU A 296 -5.73 -4.15 -23.42
N PHE A 297 -5.13 -2.99 -23.15
CA PHE A 297 -5.18 -2.37 -21.82
C PHE A 297 -6.60 -1.94 -21.39
N THR A 298 -7.43 -1.49 -22.32
CA THR A 298 -8.83 -1.15 -22.02
C THR A 298 -9.73 -2.37 -21.86
N PHE A 299 -9.39 -3.54 -22.43
CA PHE A 299 -10.19 -4.75 -22.34
C PHE A 299 -9.99 -5.47 -21.00
N ILE A 300 -8.79 -5.45 -20.42
CA ILE A 300 -8.49 -6.01 -19.08
C ILE A 300 -9.23 -5.23 -17.99
N SER A 301 -9.39 -3.91 -18.18
CA SER A 301 -10.13 -3.06 -17.25
C SER A 301 -11.66 -3.25 -17.30
N VAL A 302 -12.23 -3.71 -18.41
CA VAL A 302 -13.70 -3.82 -18.60
C VAL A 302 -14.24 -5.22 -18.24
N SER A 303 -13.44 -6.28 -18.32
CA SER A 303 -13.93 -7.65 -18.01
C SER A 303 -14.10 -7.93 -16.51
N HIS A 304 -13.58 -7.06 -15.62
CA HIS A 304 -13.73 -7.24 -14.18
C HIS A 304 -14.94 -6.51 -13.56
N VAL A 305 -15.74 -5.79 -14.37
CA VAL A 305 -16.93 -5.04 -13.91
C VAL A 305 -18.25 -5.77 -14.22
N ALA A 306 -18.22 -6.92 -14.92
CA ALA A 306 -19.45 -7.55 -15.42
C ALA A 306 -20.03 -8.70 -14.56
N ASP A 307 -19.36 -9.12 -13.46
CA ASP A 307 -19.91 -10.17 -12.57
C ASP A 307 -19.83 -9.74 -11.09
N HIS A 308 -20.70 -8.79 -10.68
CA HIS A 308 -21.30 -8.76 -9.33
C HIS A 308 -22.44 -7.71 -9.27
#